data_d25fd3d0944bcf4dd7daafa239c21c50
#
_entry.id   d25fd3d0944bcf4dd7daafa239c21c50
#
_cell.length_a   1.000
_cell.length_b   1.000
_cell.length_c   1.000
_cell.angle_alpha   90.00
_cell.angle_beta   90.00
_cell.angle_gamma   90.00
#
_symmetry.space_group_name_H-M   'P 1'
#
loop_
_entity.id
_entity.type
_entity.pdbx_description
1 polymer ?
#
loop_
_entity_poly.entity_id
_entity_poly.type
_entity_poly.pdbx_seq_one_letter_code
_entity_poly.pdbx_strand_id
1 'polypeptide(L)'
;MNKKKTYDFEDLFVFELANNHQGDVKHGLSIIDMCSDVAKKYNIRAAIKIQLRQLETFIHPNYREADDPSHIKRFLSTQLTNEQFHILIDHARNKKLITMATPFDEESVDLMEEMNFEITKIGSCSANDWPLLEKVSEKNNPVIISTGGLNISD
;
A
#
# COMPACT_ATOMS: atom_id res chain seq x y z
N MET A 1 -27.08 14.79 -11.98
CA MET A 1 -26.17 13.68 -11.66
C MET A 1 -24.76 14.11 -12.02
N ASN A 2 -23.95 14.46 -11.02
CA ASN A 2 -22.52 14.74 -11.28
C ASN A 2 -21.86 13.42 -11.69
N LYS A 3 -21.38 13.33 -12.95
CA LYS A 3 -20.50 12.21 -13.34
C LYS A 3 -19.27 12.25 -12.44
N LYS A 4 -19.12 11.27 -11.55
CA LYS A 4 -17.86 11.05 -10.83
C LYS A 4 -16.76 10.99 -11.90
N LYS A 5 -15.81 11.90 -11.84
CA LYS A 5 -14.69 11.92 -12.77
C LYS A 5 -13.91 10.62 -12.57
N THR A 6 -13.88 9.77 -13.58
CA THR A 6 -13.10 8.51 -13.54
C THR A 6 -11.64 8.87 -13.39
N TYR A 7 -10.92 8.21 -12.47
CA TYR A 7 -9.48 8.39 -12.33
C TYR A 7 -8.79 7.86 -13.58
N ASP A 8 -7.87 8.63 -14.09
CA ASP A 8 -7.09 8.25 -15.26
C ASP A 8 -5.87 7.41 -14.81
N PHE A 9 -5.83 6.15 -15.23
CA PHE A 9 -4.73 5.23 -14.98
C PHE A 9 -3.79 5.07 -16.19
N GLU A 10 -4.03 5.79 -17.29
CA GLU A 10 -3.22 5.69 -18.49
C GLU A 10 -1.78 6.11 -18.19
N ASP A 11 -0.83 5.32 -18.68
CA ASP A 11 0.62 5.51 -18.51
C ASP A 11 1.08 5.69 -17.06
N LEU A 12 0.33 5.18 -16.08
CA LEU A 12 0.74 5.18 -14.68
C LEU A 12 1.70 4.03 -14.38
N PHE A 13 2.95 4.34 -14.09
CA PHE A 13 3.94 3.38 -13.58
C PHE A 13 3.83 3.26 -12.06
N VAL A 14 3.88 2.06 -11.53
CA VAL A 14 3.83 1.82 -10.08
C VAL A 14 5.15 1.23 -9.61
N PHE A 15 5.90 2.00 -8.82
CA PHE A 15 7.08 1.51 -8.11
C PHE A 15 6.65 0.81 -6.83
N GLU A 16 7.15 -0.40 -6.62
CA GLU A 16 6.80 -1.24 -5.48
C GLU A 16 7.82 -1.05 -4.35
N LEU A 17 7.50 -0.23 -3.34
CA LEU A 17 8.28 -0.15 -2.12
C LEU A 17 8.01 -1.35 -1.21
N ALA A 18 6.71 -1.72 -1.06
CA ALA A 18 6.29 -2.81 -0.18
C ALA A 18 7.00 -2.76 1.19
N ASN A 19 7.69 -3.85 1.57
CA ASN A 19 8.50 -3.95 2.78
C ASN A 19 10.01 -3.78 2.50
N ASN A 20 10.38 -3.30 1.30
CA ASN A 20 11.80 -3.15 0.94
C ASN A 20 12.53 -2.08 1.75
N HIS A 21 11.79 -1.22 2.47
CA HIS A 21 12.36 -0.31 3.49
C HIS A 21 13.03 -1.07 4.66
N GLN A 22 12.75 -2.37 4.86
CA GLN A 22 13.36 -3.26 5.87
C GLN A 22 13.27 -2.71 7.32
N GLY A 23 12.22 -1.95 7.67
CA GLY A 23 12.07 -1.32 8.97
C GLY A 23 12.95 -0.08 9.18
N ASP A 24 13.67 0.36 8.15
CA ASP A 24 14.53 1.55 8.20
C ASP A 24 13.96 2.68 7.33
N VAL A 25 13.56 3.77 8.00
CA VAL A 25 13.01 4.97 7.34
C VAL A 25 14.03 5.57 6.36
N LYS A 26 15.31 5.63 6.72
CA LYS A 26 16.34 6.21 5.85
C LYS A 26 16.50 5.39 4.57
N HIS A 27 16.44 4.08 4.69
CA HIS A 27 16.47 3.19 3.54
C HIS A 27 15.22 3.39 2.66
N GLY A 28 14.03 3.48 3.28
CA GLY A 28 12.78 3.79 2.58
C GLY A 28 12.85 5.13 1.81
N LEU A 29 13.35 6.18 2.43
CA LEU A 29 13.55 7.50 1.80
C LEU A 29 14.49 7.41 0.60
N SER A 30 15.58 6.65 0.72
CA SER A 30 16.54 6.45 -0.38
C SER A 30 15.90 5.74 -1.59
N ILE A 31 15.03 4.75 -1.35
CA ILE A 31 14.28 4.08 -2.42
C ILE A 31 13.32 5.06 -3.11
N ILE A 32 12.61 5.88 -2.33
CA ILE A 32 11.70 6.89 -2.88
C ILE A 32 12.47 7.92 -3.73
N ASP A 33 13.65 8.35 -3.29
CA ASP A 33 14.51 9.23 -4.07
C ASP A 33 14.90 8.62 -5.41
N MET A 34 15.37 7.36 -5.42
CA MET A 34 15.71 6.66 -6.64
C MET A 34 14.52 6.51 -7.58
N CYS A 35 13.34 6.16 -7.06
CA CYS A 35 12.11 6.08 -7.86
C CYS A 35 11.75 7.43 -8.50
N SER A 36 11.84 8.52 -7.72
CA SER A 36 11.59 9.86 -8.22
C SER A 36 12.59 10.27 -9.31
N ASP A 37 13.87 9.95 -9.13
CA ASP A 37 14.90 10.29 -10.11
C ASP A 37 14.69 9.52 -11.43
N VAL A 38 14.28 8.25 -11.35
CA VAL A 38 13.89 7.46 -12.53
C VAL A 38 12.66 8.09 -13.20
N ALA A 39 11.63 8.42 -12.43
CA ALA A 39 10.42 9.04 -12.97
C ALA A 39 10.73 10.35 -13.69
N LYS A 40 11.57 11.20 -13.13
CA LYS A 40 12.01 12.46 -13.76
C LYS A 40 12.84 12.21 -15.01
N LYS A 41 13.82 11.31 -14.92
CA LYS A 41 14.74 11.00 -16.04
C LYS A 41 13.99 10.55 -17.29
N TYR A 42 12.95 9.75 -17.12
CA TYR A 42 12.17 9.19 -18.22
C TYR A 42 10.86 9.93 -18.48
N ASN A 43 10.60 11.02 -17.75
CA ASN A 43 9.36 11.81 -17.82
C ASN A 43 8.11 10.94 -17.75
N ILE A 44 8.07 10.01 -16.81
CA ILE A 44 6.94 9.11 -16.59
C ILE A 44 6.10 9.57 -15.40
N ARG A 45 4.79 9.34 -15.50
CA ARG A 45 3.85 9.49 -14.40
C ARG A 45 3.97 8.27 -13.49
N ALA A 46 4.29 8.48 -12.22
CA ALA A 46 4.64 7.38 -11.34
C ALA A 46 3.96 7.45 -9.97
N ALA A 47 3.55 6.28 -9.47
CA ALA A 47 3.14 6.08 -8.09
C ALA A 47 4.19 5.28 -7.33
N ILE A 48 4.32 5.54 -6.03
CA ILE A 48 5.04 4.67 -5.09
C ILE A 48 4.02 3.91 -4.26
N LYS A 49 4.15 2.57 -4.19
CA LYS A 49 3.20 1.72 -3.50
C LYS A 49 3.82 1.07 -2.28
N ILE A 50 3.18 1.28 -1.12
CA ILE A 50 3.53 0.64 0.15
C ILE A 50 2.47 -0.38 0.57
N GLN A 51 2.76 -1.12 1.63
CA GLN A 51 1.86 -2.10 2.23
C GLN A 51 1.58 -1.70 3.68
N LEU A 52 0.30 -1.68 4.05
CA LEU A 52 -0.15 -1.36 5.40
C LEU A 52 -0.80 -2.58 6.04
N ARG A 53 -0.41 -2.88 7.26
CA ARG A 53 -0.95 -3.96 8.10
C ARG A 53 -0.90 -3.54 9.55
N GLN A 54 -1.99 -3.78 10.26
CA GLN A 54 -2.02 -3.68 11.71
C GLN A 54 -1.57 -5.02 12.31
N LEU A 55 -0.27 -5.16 12.59
CA LEU A 55 0.31 -6.45 12.95
C LEU A 55 -0.30 -7.05 14.22
N GLU A 56 -0.80 -6.21 15.14
CA GLU A 56 -1.43 -6.67 16.36
C GLU A 56 -2.76 -7.42 16.11
N THR A 57 -3.53 -7.00 15.12
CA THR A 57 -4.80 -7.63 14.75
C THR A 57 -4.63 -8.62 13.60
N PHE A 58 -3.69 -8.36 12.70
CA PHE A 58 -3.41 -9.17 11.53
C PHE A 58 -2.74 -10.52 11.85
N ILE A 59 -1.83 -10.55 12.86
CA ILE A 59 -1.16 -11.79 13.26
C ILE A 59 -1.96 -12.48 14.37
N HIS A 60 -2.46 -13.69 14.07
CA HIS A 60 -3.15 -14.48 15.07
C HIS A 60 -2.26 -14.71 16.31
N PRO A 61 -2.77 -14.57 17.57
CA PRO A 61 -1.97 -14.62 18.79
C PRO A 61 -1.07 -15.87 18.91
N ASN A 62 -1.56 -17.02 18.49
CA ASN A 62 -0.80 -18.29 18.56
C ASN A 62 0.47 -18.32 17.70
N TYR A 63 0.61 -17.39 16.76
CA TYR A 63 1.75 -17.31 15.84
C TYR A 63 2.70 -16.15 16.13
N ARG A 64 2.39 -15.29 17.10
CA ARG A 64 3.24 -14.15 17.46
C ARG A 64 4.59 -14.57 18.06
N GLU A 65 4.57 -15.65 18.84
CA GLU A 65 5.75 -16.20 19.52
C GLU A 65 6.28 -17.49 18.85
N ALA A 66 5.62 -17.96 17.79
CA ALA A 66 6.01 -19.17 17.11
C ALA A 66 7.34 -18.98 16.37
N ASP A 67 8.20 -20.00 16.46
CA ASP A 67 9.52 -20.00 15.80
C ASP A 67 9.43 -20.10 14.26
N ASP A 68 8.23 -20.21 13.74
CA ASP A 68 7.84 -20.29 12.33
C ASP A 68 6.52 -19.52 12.13
N PRO A 69 6.23 -18.91 11.01
CA PRO A 69 6.84 -19.00 9.69
C PRO A 69 7.60 -17.72 9.28
N SER A 70 8.46 -17.85 8.29
CA SER A 70 9.32 -16.78 7.73
C SER A 70 8.59 -15.46 7.39
N HIS A 71 7.29 -15.54 7.07
CA HIS A 71 6.48 -14.36 6.74
C HIS A 71 6.19 -13.48 7.96
N ILE A 72 5.86 -14.06 9.13
CA ILE A 72 5.57 -13.32 10.35
C ILE A 72 6.83 -12.64 10.88
N LYS A 73 7.96 -13.37 10.94
CA LYS A 73 9.25 -12.78 11.30
C LYS A 73 9.60 -11.59 10.40
N ARG A 74 9.34 -11.70 9.10
CA ARG A 74 9.56 -10.60 8.15
C ARG A 74 8.64 -9.42 8.43
N PHE A 75 7.36 -9.63 8.70
CA PHE A 75 6.44 -8.54 9.01
C PHE A 75 6.86 -7.80 10.30
N LEU A 76 7.18 -8.55 11.36
CA LEU A 76 7.63 -7.97 12.62
C LEU A 76 8.96 -7.22 12.48
N SER A 77 9.93 -7.80 11.76
CA SER A 77 11.25 -7.19 11.59
C SER A 77 11.25 -5.96 10.65
N THR A 78 10.21 -5.79 9.86
CA THR A 78 10.08 -4.67 8.92
C THR A 78 8.97 -3.69 9.32
N GLN A 79 8.44 -3.81 10.54
CA GLN A 79 7.38 -2.91 11.02
C GLN A 79 7.88 -1.47 11.10
N LEU A 80 7.03 -0.56 10.65
CA LEU A 80 7.18 0.88 10.84
C LEU A 80 6.01 1.41 11.69
N THR A 81 6.24 2.48 12.43
CA THR A 81 5.17 3.20 13.13
C THR A 81 4.38 4.07 12.15
N ASN A 82 3.20 4.53 12.56
CA ASN A 82 2.40 5.44 11.74
C ASN A 82 3.16 6.74 11.42
N GLU A 83 3.89 7.29 12.38
CA GLU A 83 4.73 8.48 12.20
C GLU A 83 5.83 8.24 11.17
N GLN A 84 6.42 7.04 11.17
CA GLN A 84 7.43 6.65 10.19
C GLN A 84 6.83 6.52 8.78
N PHE A 85 5.62 5.97 8.65
CA PHE A 85 4.90 5.97 7.38
C PHE A 85 4.58 7.39 6.91
N HIS A 86 4.13 8.29 7.79
CA HIS A 86 3.92 9.70 7.45
C HIS A 86 5.18 10.33 6.84
N ILE A 87 6.35 10.11 7.44
CA ILE A 87 7.62 10.63 6.91
C ILE A 87 7.87 10.13 5.47
N LEU A 88 7.66 8.83 5.20
CA LEU A 88 7.85 8.27 3.86
C LEU A 88 6.86 8.85 2.85
N ILE A 89 5.58 8.97 3.22
CA ILE A 89 4.51 9.43 2.33
C ILE A 89 4.64 10.92 2.02
N ASP A 90 4.95 11.74 3.01
CA ASP A 90 5.19 13.16 2.79
C ASP A 90 6.43 13.39 1.92
N HIS A 91 7.46 12.57 2.09
CA HIS A 91 8.63 12.62 1.21
C HIS A 91 8.26 12.23 -0.22
N ALA A 92 7.47 11.18 -0.42
CA ALA A 92 7.00 10.77 -1.75
C ALA A 92 6.20 11.89 -2.45
N ARG A 93 5.30 12.56 -1.73
CA ARG A 93 4.55 13.72 -2.22
C ARG A 93 5.45 14.89 -2.60
N ASN A 94 6.42 15.22 -1.74
CA ASN A 94 7.40 16.27 -2.01
C ASN A 94 8.23 15.97 -3.26
N LYS A 95 8.44 14.69 -3.56
CA LYS A 95 9.08 14.20 -4.79
C LYS A 95 8.14 14.12 -5.99
N LYS A 96 6.86 14.47 -5.83
CA LYS A 96 5.81 14.44 -6.86
C LYS A 96 5.46 13.03 -7.35
N LEU A 97 5.65 12.02 -6.50
CA LEU A 97 5.13 10.68 -6.72
C LEU A 97 3.69 10.60 -6.21
N ILE A 98 2.83 9.93 -6.95
CA ILE A 98 1.49 9.57 -6.54
C ILE A 98 1.59 8.54 -5.42
N THR A 99 0.81 8.69 -4.36
CA THR A 99 0.85 7.78 -3.21
C THR A 99 -0.19 6.68 -3.36
N MET A 100 0.26 5.43 -3.30
CA MET A 100 -0.58 4.24 -3.38
C MET A 100 -0.29 3.32 -2.19
N ALA A 101 -1.32 2.67 -1.63
CA ALA A 101 -1.09 1.62 -0.65
C ALA A 101 -1.94 0.38 -0.91
N THR A 102 -1.43 -0.77 -0.44
CA THR A 102 -2.19 -2.00 -0.29
C THR A 102 -2.52 -2.17 1.19
N PRO A 103 -3.77 -1.93 1.62
CA PRO A 103 -4.23 -2.31 2.95
C PRO A 103 -4.47 -3.81 2.99
N PHE A 104 -4.19 -4.45 4.12
CA PHE A 104 -4.45 -5.87 4.37
C PHE A 104 -5.48 -6.12 5.48
N ASP A 105 -6.03 -5.06 6.04
CA ASP A 105 -7.05 -5.06 7.07
C ASP A 105 -7.84 -3.73 7.02
N GLU A 106 -9.00 -3.69 7.67
CA GLU A 106 -9.91 -2.55 7.64
C GLU A 106 -9.31 -1.32 8.35
N GLU A 107 -8.54 -1.52 9.43
CA GLU A 107 -7.86 -0.42 10.14
C GLU A 107 -6.80 0.24 9.23
N SER A 108 -6.14 -0.54 8.38
CA SER A 108 -5.21 -0.02 7.38
C SER A 108 -5.91 0.82 6.31
N VAL A 109 -7.19 0.57 6.01
CA VAL A 109 -8.00 1.43 5.11
C VAL A 109 -8.26 2.79 5.76
N ASP A 110 -8.59 2.81 7.06
CA ASP A 110 -8.79 4.07 7.79
C ASP A 110 -7.48 4.86 7.89
N LEU A 111 -6.36 4.18 8.13
CA LEU A 111 -5.03 4.79 8.14
C LEU A 111 -4.67 5.39 6.78
N MET A 112 -5.04 4.72 5.67
CA MET A 112 -4.86 5.27 4.33
C MET A 112 -5.62 6.58 4.13
N GLU A 113 -6.85 6.68 4.64
CA GLU A 113 -7.64 7.91 4.57
C GLU A 113 -7.02 9.02 5.40
N GLU A 114 -6.61 8.72 6.64
CA GLU A 114 -5.91 9.66 7.52
C GLU A 114 -4.64 10.21 6.86
N MET A 115 -3.85 9.34 6.25
CA MET A 115 -2.63 9.71 5.54
C MET A 115 -2.88 10.28 4.14
N ASN A 116 -4.14 10.39 3.70
CA ASN A 116 -4.54 10.93 2.40
C ASN A 116 -3.87 10.23 1.20
N PHE A 117 -3.83 8.91 1.20
CA PHE A 117 -3.39 8.16 0.02
C PHE A 117 -4.28 8.41 -1.18
N GLU A 118 -3.69 8.47 -2.38
CA GLU A 118 -4.42 8.80 -3.61
C GLU A 118 -5.06 7.58 -4.27
N ILE A 119 -4.45 6.39 -4.16
CA ILE A 119 -4.90 5.16 -4.83
C ILE A 119 -4.88 4.00 -3.85
N THR A 120 -5.94 3.20 -3.85
CA THR A 120 -6.03 1.93 -3.12
C THR A 120 -5.72 0.76 -4.04
N LYS A 121 -4.87 -0.17 -3.58
CA LYS A 121 -4.58 -1.42 -4.27
C LYS A 121 -5.05 -2.60 -3.44
N ILE A 122 -5.88 -3.46 -4.02
CA ILE A 122 -6.25 -4.73 -3.41
C ILE A 122 -5.38 -5.85 -4.01
N GLY A 123 -4.63 -6.52 -3.14
CA GLY A 123 -3.82 -7.68 -3.54
C GLY A 123 -4.68 -8.88 -3.91
N SER A 124 -4.15 -9.80 -4.72
CA SER A 124 -4.89 -11.00 -5.11
C SER A 124 -5.26 -11.90 -3.92
N CYS A 125 -4.46 -11.90 -2.87
CA CYS A 125 -4.74 -12.64 -1.63
C CYS A 125 -5.94 -12.08 -0.84
N SER A 126 -6.35 -10.84 -1.09
CA SER A 126 -7.48 -10.17 -0.45
C SER A 126 -8.65 -9.91 -1.43
N ALA A 127 -8.61 -10.49 -2.63
CA ALA A 127 -9.62 -10.20 -3.65
C ALA A 127 -11.01 -10.77 -3.33
N ASN A 128 -11.12 -11.68 -2.37
CA ASN A 128 -12.36 -12.22 -1.81
C ASN A 128 -12.46 -12.00 -0.28
N ASP A 129 -11.70 -11.07 0.25
CA ASP A 129 -11.83 -10.59 1.63
C ASP A 129 -12.96 -9.56 1.70
N TRP A 130 -14.19 -10.04 1.90
CA TRP A 130 -15.38 -9.20 1.84
C TRP A 130 -15.40 -8.07 2.87
N PRO A 131 -15.01 -8.26 4.14
CA PRO A 131 -14.92 -7.15 5.09
C PRO A 131 -13.99 -6.03 4.61
N LEU A 132 -12.82 -6.38 4.11
CA LEU A 132 -11.88 -5.41 3.54
C LEU A 132 -12.46 -4.71 2.30
N LEU A 133 -13.09 -5.46 1.38
CA LEU A 133 -13.68 -4.90 0.17
C LEU A 133 -14.84 -3.95 0.47
N GLU A 134 -15.71 -4.30 1.42
CA GLU A 134 -16.79 -3.44 1.91
C GLU A 134 -16.22 -2.14 2.47
N LYS A 135 -15.23 -2.23 3.35
CA LYS A 135 -14.56 -1.06 3.93
C LYS A 135 -13.93 -0.15 2.87
N VAL A 136 -13.26 -0.72 1.86
CA VAL A 136 -12.69 0.03 0.74
C VAL A 136 -13.78 0.69 -0.09
N SER A 137 -14.94 0.03 -0.28
CA SER A 137 -16.04 0.58 -1.08
C SER A 137 -16.68 1.83 -0.48
N GLU A 138 -16.56 2.02 0.83
CA GLU A 138 -17.04 3.23 1.53
C GLU A 138 -16.18 4.46 1.22
N LYS A 139 -14.96 4.25 0.72
CA LYS A 139 -14.02 5.33 0.42
C LYS A 139 -14.19 5.84 -1.02
N ASN A 140 -13.63 7.01 -1.28
CA ASN A 140 -13.74 7.64 -2.60
C ASN A 140 -12.47 7.48 -3.46
N ASN A 141 -11.48 6.74 -2.97
CA ASN A 141 -10.23 6.54 -3.68
C ASN A 141 -10.43 5.68 -4.93
N PRO A 142 -9.72 5.95 -6.03
CA PRO A 142 -9.62 5.02 -7.13
C PRO A 142 -8.99 3.71 -6.67
N VAL A 143 -9.50 2.57 -7.17
CA VAL A 143 -9.10 1.25 -6.73
C VAL A 143 -8.57 0.43 -7.89
N ILE A 144 -7.45 -0.26 -7.65
CA ILE A 144 -6.90 -1.30 -8.52
C ILE A 144 -7.00 -2.63 -7.79
N ILE A 145 -7.62 -3.65 -8.39
CA ILE A 145 -7.76 -4.98 -7.81
C ILE A 145 -7.01 -6.00 -8.66
N SER A 146 -6.19 -6.82 -8.02
CA SER A 146 -5.64 -8.04 -8.64
C SER A 146 -6.54 -9.22 -8.31
N THR A 147 -6.96 -9.96 -9.33
CA THR A 147 -7.91 -11.08 -9.23
C THR A 147 -7.23 -12.44 -9.43
N GLY A 148 -5.90 -12.52 -9.27
CA GLY A 148 -5.18 -13.79 -9.39
C GLY A 148 -5.65 -14.81 -8.37
N GLY A 149 -5.93 -16.03 -8.82
CA GLY A 149 -6.47 -17.10 -7.98
C GLY A 149 -7.99 -17.16 -7.89
N LEU A 150 -8.71 -16.21 -8.49
CA LEU A 150 -10.17 -16.24 -8.62
C LEU A 150 -10.58 -16.84 -9.97
N ASN A 151 -11.78 -17.42 -10.02
CA ASN A 151 -12.41 -17.80 -11.29
C ASN A 151 -13.15 -16.61 -11.90
N ILE A 152 -13.49 -16.69 -13.19
CA ILE A 152 -14.24 -15.64 -13.88
C ILE A 152 -15.66 -15.45 -13.28
N SER A 153 -16.16 -16.48 -12.59
CA SER A 153 -17.48 -16.47 -11.94
C SER A 153 -17.48 -15.81 -10.56
N ASP A 154 -16.33 -15.55 -9.97
CA ASP A 154 -16.16 -14.97 -8.64
C ASP A 154 -16.09 -13.43 -8.76
#